data_e4d2c24093bec506ec024b75dcae696c
#
_entry.id   e4d2c24093bec506ec024b75dcae696c
#
_cell.length_a   1.000
_cell.length_b   1.000
_cell.length_c   1.000
_cell.angle_alpha   90.00
_cell.angle_beta   90.00
_cell.angle_gamma   90.00
#
_symmetry.space_group_name_H-M   'P 1'
#
loop_
_entity.id
_entity.type
_entity.pdbx_description
1 polymer ?
#
loop_
_entity_poly.entity_id
_entity_poly.type
_entity_poly.pdbx_seq_one_letter_code
_entity_poly.pdbx_strand_id
1 'polypeptide(L)'
;MPLVILLGIWSISALNAIPGLAVSPILGQMSTIFPQSSEFDIQLLSSLPSLLTIPFILLSGKLTEHINNIFLLQTGLIIFVLSGLFYMLSTEMWQLIAVSALLGIGSGLIVPLSTGLISRYFTGRYRTRQYGLSSAITNITLVSATMLTGYLADIDWHLPFIVYFFPIVSFVFSLSLIHI
;
A
#
# COMPACT_ATOMS: atom_id res chain seq x y z
N MET A 1 -17.59 -17.50 -11.71
CA MET A 1 -16.23 -17.04 -11.39
C MET A 1 -15.97 -17.38 -9.94
N PRO A 2 -14.87 -17.99 -9.55
CA PRO A 2 -14.62 -18.32 -8.15
C PRO A 2 -14.56 -17.04 -7.29
N LEU A 3 -15.24 -17.08 -6.15
CA LEU A 3 -15.32 -15.97 -5.18
C LEU A 3 -13.93 -15.49 -4.76
N VAL A 4 -12.96 -16.40 -4.75
CA VAL A 4 -11.57 -16.12 -4.37
C VAL A 4 -10.90 -15.08 -5.27
N ILE A 5 -11.18 -15.08 -6.58
CA ILE A 5 -10.64 -14.07 -7.52
C ILE A 5 -11.19 -12.68 -7.19
N LEU A 6 -12.49 -12.58 -6.90
CA LEU A 6 -13.11 -11.31 -6.51
C LEU A 6 -12.52 -10.78 -5.22
N LEU A 7 -12.41 -11.63 -4.19
CA LEU A 7 -11.81 -11.27 -2.92
C LEU A 7 -10.34 -10.85 -3.07
N GLY A 8 -9.59 -11.55 -3.92
CA GLY A 8 -8.21 -11.19 -4.26
C GLY A 8 -8.12 -9.79 -4.88
N ILE A 9 -8.92 -9.49 -5.90
CA ILE A 9 -8.93 -8.20 -6.57
C ILE A 9 -9.35 -7.08 -5.60
N TRP A 10 -10.36 -7.32 -4.78
CA TRP A 10 -10.85 -6.33 -3.83
C TRP A 10 -9.86 -6.07 -2.68
N SER A 11 -9.18 -7.12 -2.18
CA SER A 11 -8.12 -6.95 -1.18
C SER A 11 -6.94 -6.14 -1.71
N ILE A 12 -6.53 -6.40 -2.96
CA ILE A 12 -5.48 -5.61 -3.62
C ILE A 12 -5.92 -4.16 -3.84
N SER A 13 -7.20 -3.94 -4.20
CA SER A 13 -7.74 -2.59 -4.38
C SER A 13 -7.74 -1.79 -3.06
N ALA A 14 -8.02 -2.45 -1.94
CA ALA A 14 -7.96 -1.84 -0.62
C ALA A 14 -6.55 -1.30 -0.29
N LEU A 15 -5.50 -1.94 -0.78
CA LEU A 15 -4.12 -1.52 -0.55
C LEU A 15 -3.77 -0.16 -1.16
N ASN A 16 -4.51 0.28 -2.19
CA ASN A 16 -4.27 1.59 -2.82
C ASN A 16 -4.53 2.76 -1.85
N ALA A 17 -5.29 2.53 -0.77
CA ALA A 17 -5.58 3.54 0.25
C ALA A 17 -4.49 3.65 1.34
N ILE A 18 -3.67 2.62 1.51
CA ILE A 18 -2.86 2.43 2.72
C ILE A 18 -1.54 3.24 2.76
N PRO A 19 -0.82 3.54 1.65
CA PRO A 19 0.58 4.01 1.72
C PRO A 19 0.85 5.24 2.58
N GLY A 20 -0.06 6.19 2.66
CA GLY A 20 0.12 7.40 3.48
C GLY A 20 -0.58 7.35 4.84
N LEU A 21 -1.38 6.32 5.13
CA LEU A 21 -2.32 6.33 6.24
C LEU A 21 -1.67 6.22 7.61
N ALA A 22 -0.65 5.38 7.77
CA ALA A 22 -0.04 5.16 9.08
C ALA A 22 0.84 6.34 9.52
N VAL A 23 1.43 7.04 8.57
CA VAL A 23 2.29 8.21 8.85
C VAL A 23 1.47 9.45 9.17
N SER A 24 0.34 9.65 8.49
CA SER A 24 -0.47 10.88 8.61
C SER A 24 -0.86 11.25 10.04
N PRO A 25 -1.40 10.34 10.89
CA PRO A 25 -1.80 10.70 12.25
C PRO A 25 -0.63 10.99 13.19
N ILE A 26 0.57 10.45 12.91
CA ILE A 26 1.74 10.64 13.77
C ILE A 26 2.61 11.84 13.37
N LEU A 27 2.37 12.46 12.21
CA LEU A 27 3.18 13.59 11.73
C LEU A 27 3.28 14.74 12.76
N GLY A 28 2.17 15.06 13.43
CA GLY A 28 2.15 16.09 14.46
C GLY A 28 2.97 15.76 15.71
N GLN A 29 3.24 14.48 15.97
CA GLN A 29 4.01 14.01 17.12
C GLN A 29 5.50 13.84 16.78
N MET A 30 5.87 13.80 15.48
CA MET A 30 7.23 13.52 15.01
C MET A 30 8.25 14.54 15.53
N SER A 31 7.88 15.82 15.61
CA SER A 31 8.74 16.87 16.17
C SER A 31 9.04 16.67 17.67
N THR A 32 8.13 16.02 18.39
CA THR A 32 8.31 15.71 19.82
C THR A 32 9.12 14.42 20.01
N ILE A 33 8.89 13.43 19.17
CA ILE A 33 9.57 12.13 19.22
C ILE A 33 11.03 12.26 18.72
N PHE A 34 11.23 13.06 17.67
CA PHE A 34 12.52 13.29 17.04
C PHE A 34 12.89 14.80 17.06
N PRO A 35 13.22 15.38 18.21
CA PRO A 35 13.43 16.82 18.34
C PRO A 35 14.64 17.36 17.55
N GLN A 36 15.52 16.49 17.08
CA GLN A 36 16.68 16.84 16.24
C GLN A 36 16.37 16.82 14.73
N SER A 37 15.19 16.36 14.34
CA SER A 37 14.79 16.28 12.93
C SER A 37 14.27 17.62 12.45
N SER A 38 14.62 17.96 11.21
CA SER A 38 14.10 19.19 10.58
C SER A 38 12.63 19.00 10.17
N GLU A 39 11.89 20.09 10.03
CA GLU A 39 10.53 20.06 9.46
C GLU A 39 10.50 19.44 8.06
N PHE A 40 11.60 19.61 7.33
CA PHE A 40 11.77 19.00 6.01
C PHE A 40 11.82 17.47 6.08
N ASP A 41 12.51 16.89 7.07
CA ASP A 41 12.58 15.42 7.26
C ASP A 41 11.20 14.84 7.59
N ILE A 42 10.46 15.54 8.45
CA ILE A 42 9.09 15.14 8.82
C ILE A 42 8.18 15.19 7.59
N GLN A 43 8.31 16.21 6.76
CA GLN A 43 7.51 16.36 5.55
C GLN A 43 7.89 15.34 4.46
N LEU A 44 9.19 14.99 4.36
CA LEU A 44 9.66 13.90 3.49
C LEU A 44 9.00 12.57 3.85
N LEU A 45 8.82 12.29 5.12
CA LEU A 45 8.22 11.03 5.58
C LEU A 45 6.84 10.77 4.95
N SER A 46 6.04 11.81 4.74
CA SER A 46 4.71 11.72 4.14
C SER A 46 4.72 11.85 2.61
N SER A 47 5.62 12.67 2.06
CA SER A 47 5.64 12.99 0.63
C SER A 47 6.46 12.00 -0.22
N LEU A 48 7.52 11.43 0.36
CA LEU A 48 8.44 10.54 -0.36
C LEU A 48 7.78 9.26 -0.91
N PRO A 49 6.88 8.58 -0.18
CA PRO A 49 6.15 7.44 -0.74
C PRO A 49 5.38 7.81 -2.01
N SER A 50 4.65 8.92 -1.98
CA SER A 50 3.86 9.39 -3.13
C SER A 50 4.75 9.78 -4.31
N LEU A 51 5.87 10.44 -4.03
CA LEU A 51 6.84 10.85 -5.05
C LEU A 51 7.47 9.66 -5.76
N LEU A 52 7.84 8.62 -5.03
CA LEU A 52 8.42 7.40 -5.60
C LEU A 52 7.36 6.49 -6.24
N THR A 53 6.12 6.53 -5.79
CA THR A 53 5.04 5.76 -6.40
C THR A 53 4.90 6.10 -7.88
N ILE A 54 5.03 7.37 -8.28
CA ILE A 54 4.84 7.81 -9.67
C ILE A 54 5.80 7.14 -10.67
N PRO A 55 7.14 7.21 -10.52
CA PRO A 55 8.06 6.56 -11.43
C PRO A 55 7.92 5.04 -11.42
N PHE A 56 7.59 4.44 -10.26
CA PHE A 56 7.40 3.00 -10.16
C PHE A 56 6.08 2.50 -10.75
N ILE A 57 5.04 3.33 -10.84
CA ILE A 57 3.84 3.05 -11.65
C ILE A 57 4.22 2.91 -13.12
N LEU A 58 5.02 3.86 -13.65
CA LEU A 58 5.46 3.82 -15.05
C LEU A 58 6.37 2.61 -15.32
N LEU A 59 7.29 2.35 -14.41
CA LEU A 59 8.17 1.18 -14.48
C LEU A 59 7.37 -0.13 -14.44
N SER A 60 6.42 -0.24 -13.54
CA SER A 60 5.53 -1.40 -13.41
C SER A 60 4.76 -1.64 -14.72
N GLY A 61 4.19 -0.59 -15.32
CA GLY A 61 3.52 -0.69 -16.61
C GLY A 61 4.43 -1.28 -17.70
N LYS A 62 5.67 -0.83 -17.78
CA LYS A 62 6.65 -1.35 -18.74
C LYS A 62 7.10 -2.79 -18.43
N LEU A 63 7.26 -3.11 -17.15
CA LEU A 63 7.65 -4.46 -16.71
C LEU A 63 6.58 -5.51 -17.01
N THR A 64 5.30 -5.13 -17.02
CA THR A 64 4.20 -6.06 -17.36
C THR A 64 4.24 -6.58 -18.80
N GLU A 65 5.02 -5.95 -19.70
CA GLU A 65 5.25 -6.43 -21.06
C GLU A 65 6.20 -7.64 -21.09
N HIS A 66 7.08 -7.78 -20.09
CA HIS A 66 8.16 -8.77 -20.09
C HIS A 66 8.05 -9.77 -18.91
N ILE A 67 7.38 -9.38 -17.84
CA ILE A 67 7.29 -10.16 -16.59
C ILE A 67 5.83 -10.52 -16.31
N ASN A 68 5.61 -11.68 -15.71
CA ASN A 68 4.28 -12.10 -15.30
C ASN A 68 3.69 -11.13 -14.27
N ASN A 69 2.48 -10.63 -14.55
CA ASN A 69 1.79 -9.65 -13.71
C ASN A 69 1.61 -10.13 -12.25
N ILE A 70 1.40 -11.44 -12.06
CA ILE A 70 1.22 -12.03 -10.71
C ILE A 70 2.54 -11.99 -9.96
N PHE A 71 3.65 -12.33 -10.62
CA PHE A 71 4.98 -12.27 -10.01
C PHE A 71 5.35 -10.83 -9.61
N LEU A 72 5.08 -9.86 -10.50
CA LEU A 72 5.34 -8.46 -10.22
C LEU A 72 4.46 -7.93 -9.07
N LEU A 73 3.20 -8.35 -9.02
CA LEU A 73 2.29 -8.04 -7.92
C LEU A 73 2.81 -8.60 -6.59
N GLN A 74 3.23 -9.86 -6.58
CA GLN A 74 3.77 -10.49 -5.37
C GLN A 74 5.04 -9.81 -4.89
N THR A 75 5.93 -9.40 -5.80
CA THR A 75 7.12 -8.62 -5.46
C THR A 75 6.74 -7.30 -4.80
N GLY A 76 5.77 -6.57 -5.37
CA GLY A 76 5.26 -5.34 -4.76
C GLY A 76 4.66 -5.57 -3.37
N LEU A 77 3.87 -6.63 -3.18
CA LEU A 77 3.28 -6.99 -1.90
C LEU A 77 4.34 -7.33 -0.84
N ILE A 78 5.38 -8.09 -1.22
CA ILE A 78 6.49 -8.43 -0.32
C ILE A 78 7.22 -7.15 0.11
N ILE A 79 7.57 -6.27 -0.83
CA ILE A 79 8.23 -4.99 -0.52
C ILE A 79 7.37 -4.17 0.44
N PHE A 80 6.07 -4.13 0.22
CA PHE A 80 5.14 -3.39 1.07
C PHE A 80 5.10 -3.94 2.50
N VAL A 81 5.01 -5.26 2.68
CA VAL A 81 5.01 -5.92 3.99
C VAL A 81 6.35 -5.71 4.71
N LEU A 82 7.47 -5.83 3.98
CA LEU A 82 8.81 -5.56 4.53
C LEU A 82 8.94 -4.12 4.99
N SER A 83 8.34 -3.16 4.25
CA SER A 83 8.30 -1.76 4.69
C SER A 83 7.56 -1.63 6.03
N GLY A 84 6.42 -2.31 6.20
CA GLY A 84 5.69 -2.32 7.47
C GLY A 84 6.53 -2.86 8.64
N LEU A 85 7.25 -3.95 8.40
CA LEU A 85 8.16 -4.53 9.40
C LEU A 85 9.29 -3.54 9.76
N PHE A 86 9.93 -2.95 8.76
CA PHE A 86 11.02 -1.99 9.00
C PHE A 86 10.54 -0.72 9.69
N TYR A 87 9.33 -0.23 9.41
CA TYR A 87 8.74 0.88 10.16
C TYR A 87 8.61 0.57 11.65
N MET A 88 8.17 -0.66 12.00
CA MET A 88 8.05 -1.08 13.40
C MET A 88 9.41 -1.23 14.11
N LEU A 89 10.47 -1.48 13.37
CA LEU A 89 11.83 -1.63 13.90
C LEU A 89 12.64 -0.32 13.86
N SER A 90 12.12 0.71 13.21
CA SER A 90 12.81 1.99 13.06
C SER A 90 12.80 2.79 14.35
N THR A 91 13.97 3.26 14.75
CA THR A 91 14.19 4.08 15.96
C THR A 91 14.71 5.47 15.64
N GLU A 92 15.08 5.73 14.39
CA GLU A 92 15.66 6.99 13.94
C GLU A 92 14.92 7.55 12.71
N MET A 93 14.87 8.87 12.58
CA MET A 93 14.14 9.55 11.49
C MET A 93 14.64 9.14 10.10
N TRP A 94 15.95 9.02 9.89
CA TRP A 94 16.50 8.62 8.59
C TRP A 94 16.08 7.22 8.17
N GLN A 95 15.90 6.29 9.15
CA GLN A 95 15.38 4.94 8.89
C GLN A 95 13.93 5.01 8.42
N LEU A 96 13.10 5.81 9.09
CA LEU A 96 11.71 6.03 8.69
C LEU A 96 11.61 6.60 7.27
N ILE A 97 12.47 7.56 6.92
CA ILE A 97 12.53 8.14 5.57
C ILE A 97 12.95 7.07 4.53
N ALA A 98 13.96 6.27 4.82
CA ALA A 98 14.40 5.20 3.93
C ALA A 98 13.30 4.14 3.72
N VAL A 99 12.58 3.78 4.78
CA VAL A 99 11.47 2.84 4.72
C VAL A 99 10.27 3.43 3.97
N SER A 100 10.01 4.73 4.11
CA SER A 100 8.95 5.39 3.33
C SER A 100 9.24 5.39 1.83
N ALA A 101 10.52 5.48 1.43
CA ALA A 101 10.93 5.28 0.05
C ALA A 101 10.63 3.85 -0.43
N LEU A 102 10.97 2.85 0.37
CA LEU A 102 10.69 1.44 0.06
C LEU A 102 9.19 1.18 -0.09
N LEU A 103 8.37 1.77 0.79
CA LEU A 103 6.91 1.70 0.72
C LEU A 103 6.37 2.29 -0.59
N GLY A 104 6.92 3.43 -1.03
CA GLY A 104 6.56 4.06 -2.30
C GLY A 104 6.87 3.18 -3.51
N ILE A 105 8.01 2.48 -3.50
CA ILE A 105 8.40 1.50 -4.52
C ILE A 105 7.37 0.36 -4.58
N GLY A 106 7.08 -0.26 -3.44
CA GLY A 106 6.10 -1.35 -3.33
C GLY A 106 4.72 -0.94 -3.83
N SER A 107 4.24 0.24 -3.41
CA SER A 107 2.95 0.81 -3.83
C SER A 107 2.91 1.06 -5.34
N GLY A 108 3.97 1.64 -5.91
CA GLY A 108 4.06 1.92 -7.34
C GLY A 108 4.00 0.68 -8.21
N LEU A 109 4.50 -0.46 -7.72
CA LEU A 109 4.36 -1.75 -8.41
C LEU A 109 2.93 -2.31 -8.34
N ILE A 110 2.22 -2.12 -7.22
CA ILE A 110 0.89 -2.70 -6.99
C ILE A 110 -0.22 -1.93 -7.71
N VAL A 111 -0.19 -0.60 -7.69
CA VAL A 111 -1.28 0.28 -8.16
C VAL A 111 -1.76 -0.05 -9.58
N PRO A 112 -0.90 -0.12 -10.62
CA PRO A 112 -1.35 -0.40 -11.98
C PRO A 112 -1.85 -1.85 -12.13
N LEU A 113 -1.32 -2.78 -11.34
CA LEU A 113 -1.70 -4.18 -11.40
C LEU A 113 -3.10 -4.41 -10.81
N SER A 114 -3.48 -3.66 -9.78
CA SER A 114 -4.81 -3.75 -9.18
C SER A 114 -5.92 -3.41 -10.19
N THR A 115 -5.72 -2.35 -10.96
CA THR A 115 -6.64 -1.93 -12.04
C THR A 115 -6.54 -2.82 -13.27
N GLY A 116 -5.33 -3.27 -13.60
CA GLY A 116 -5.05 -4.20 -14.70
C GLY A 116 -5.75 -5.55 -14.53
N LEU A 117 -5.79 -6.10 -13.32
CA LEU A 117 -6.50 -7.34 -13.02
C LEU A 117 -8.01 -7.22 -13.33
N ILE A 118 -8.64 -6.10 -12.97
CA ILE A 118 -10.06 -5.87 -13.26
C ILE A 118 -10.28 -5.87 -14.79
N SER A 119 -9.44 -5.19 -15.55
CA SER A 119 -9.58 -5.15 -17.00
C SER A 119 -9.36 -6.49 -17.69
N ARG A 120 -8.52 -7.35 -17.12
CA ARG A 120 -8.17 -8.67 -17.64
C ARG A 120 -9.26 -9.70 -17.38
N TYR A 121 -9.84 -9.71 -16.18
CA TYR A 121 -10.81 -10.73 -15.76
C TYR A 121 -12.26 -10.37 -16.05
N PHE A 122 -12.57 -9.09 -16.31
CA PHE A 122 -13.94 -8.63 -16.50
C PHE A 122 -14.10 -7.84 -17.79
N THR A 123 -15.28 -7.98 -18.44
CA THR A 123 -15.63 -7.31 -19.69
C THR A 123 -16.97 -6.57 -19.58
N GLY A 124 -17.20 -5.60 -20.46
CA GLY A 124 -18.46 -4.91 -20.60
C GLY A 124 -18.94 -4.23 -19.31
N ARG A 125 -20.24 -4.25 -19.10
CA ARG A 125 -20.94 -3.63 -17.95
C ARG A 125 -20.46 -4.15 -16.59
N TYR A 126 -20.06 -5.43 -16.55
CA TYR A 126 -19.58 -6.05 -15.33
C TYR A 126 -18.21 -5.48 -14.91
N ARG A 127 -17.33 -5.18 -15.86
CA ARG A 127 -16.04 -4.51 -15.60
C ARG A 127 -16.25 -3.13 -14.97
N THR A 128 -17.16 -2.33 -15.52
CA THR A 128 -17.46 -1.00 -14.94
C THR A 128 -17.96 -1.11 -13.51
N ARG A 129 -18.83 -2.10 -13.23
CA ARG A 129 -19.31 -2.37 -11.88
C ARG A 129 -18.16 -2.74 -10.93
N GLN A 130 -17.19 -3.54 -11.38
CA GLN A 130 -16.04 -3.94 -10.55
C GLN A 130 -15.14 -2.76 -10.25
N TYR A 131 -14.91 -1.83 -11.17
CA TYR A 131 -14.19 -0.58 -10.88
C TYR A 131 -14.92 0.25 -9.82
N GLY A 132 -16.23 0.38 -9.91
CA GLY A 132 -17.02 1.08 -8.91
C GLY A 132 -16.93 0.45 -7.52
N LEU A 133 -17.01 -0.89 -7.44
CA LEU A 133 -16.86 -1.63 -6.19
C LEU A 133 -15.44 -1.51 -5.62
N SER A 134 -14.41 -1.63 -6.46
CA SER A 134 -13.02 -1.41 -6.04
C SER A 134 -12.81 -0.03 -5.46
N SER A 135 -13.34 1.01 -6.11
CA SER A 135 -13.27 2.39 -5.61
C SER A 135 -14.01 2.54 -4.28
N ALA A 136 -15.18 1.94 -4.13
CA ALA A 136 -15.93 1.95 -2.87
C ALA A 136 -15.14 1.27 -1.74
N ILE A 137 -14.55 0.10 -2.01
CA ILE A 137 -13.73 -0.63 -1.05
C ILE A 137 -12.50 0.19 -0.66
N THR A 138 -11.80 0.80 -1.62
CA THR A 138 -10.66 1.69 -1.35
C THR A 138 -11.04 2.83 -0.40
N ASN A 139 -12.16 3.50 -0.63
CA ASN A 139 -12.62 4.59 0.23
C ASN A 139 -13.08 4.12 1.61
N ILE A 140 -13.77 2.98 1.71
CA ILE A 140 -14.15 2.40 3.00
C ILE A 140 -12.89 2.02 3.78
N THR A 141 -11.90 1.41 3.12
CA THR A 141 -10.61 1.08 3.73
C THR A 141 -9.89 2.35 4.20
N LEU A 142 -9.89 3.41 3.38
CA LEU A 142 -9.30 4.70 3.74
C LEU A 142 -9.88 5.22 5.06
N VAL A 143 -11.20 5.31 5.14
CA VAL A 143 -11.88 5.84 6.35
C VAL A 143 -11.62 4.95 7.56
N SER A 144 -11.81 3.64 7.41
CA SER A 144 -11.64 2.69 8.51
C SER A 144 -10.19 2.64 9.01
N ALA A 145 -9.23 2.62 8.09
CA ALA A 145 -7.82 2.59 8.43
C ALA A 145 -7.35 3.92 9.04
N THR A 146 -7.86 5.07 8.58
CA THR A 146 -7.54 6.37 9.19
C THR A 146 -8.04 6.43 10.65
N MET A 147 -9.26 5.96 10.92
CA MET A 147 -9.78 5.89 12.28
C MET A 147 -8.94 4.96 13.16
N LEU A 148 -8.59 3.79 12.63
CA LEU A 148 -7.79 2.81 13.36
C LEU A 148 -6.38 3.34 13.64
N THR A 149 -5.70 3.90 12.63
CA THR A 149 -4.34 4.43 12.80
C THR A 149 -4.31 5.65 13.71
N GLY A 150 -5.33 6.51 13.67
CA GLY A 150 -5.48 7.61 14.62
C GLY A 150 -5.58 7.11 16.05
N TYR A 151 -6.48 6.17 16.32
CA TYR A 151 -6.63 5.58 17.65
C TYR A 151 -5.35 4.88 18.13
N LEU A 152 -4.67 4.16 17.25
CA LEU A 152 -3.42 3.46 17.58
C LEU A 152 -2.28 4.45 17.86
N ALA A 153 -2.23 5.58 17.17
CA ALA A 153 -1.23 6.63 17.36
C ALA A 153 -1.31 7.28 18.76
N ASP A 154 -2.52 7.34 19.35
CA ASP A 154 -2.70 7.86 20.70
C ASP A 154 -2.14 6.91 21.79
N ILE A 155 -1.99 5.62 21.46
CA ILE A 155 -1.45 4.61 22.38
C ILE A 155 0.07 4.53 22.28
N ASP A 156 0.58 4.35 21.04
CA ASP A 156 2.01 4.30 20.73
C ASP A 156 2.22 4.66 19.26
N TRP A 157 3.21 5.47 18.95
CA TRP A 157 3.48 5.96 17.61
C TRP A 157 3.93 4.88 16.61
N HIS A 158 4.36 3.69 17.07
CA HIS A 158 4.67 2.54 16.20
C HIS A 158 3.44 1.75 15.78
N LEU A 159 2.39 1.74 16.61
CA LEU A 159 1.21 0.90 16.37
C LEU A 159 0.48 1.18 15.05
N PRO A 160 0.38 2.42 14.54
CA PRO A 160 -0.22 2.69 13.24
C PRO A 160 0.39 1.89 12.09
N PHE A 161 1.67 1.53 12.17
CA PHE A 161 2.37 0.76 11.13
C PHE A 161 1.88 -0.69 10.99
N ILE A 162 1.11 -1.21 11.97
CA ILE A 162 0.45 -2.52 11.88
C ILE A 162 -0.44 -2.61 10.63
N VAL A 163 -1.01 -1.51 10.18
CA VAL A 163 -1.85 -1.47 8.96
C VAL A 163 -1.07 -1.89 7.71
N TYR A 164 0.25 -1.72 7.71
CA TYR A 164 1.12 -2.17 6.61
C TYR A 164 1.31 -3.69 6.52
N PHE A 165 0.77 -4.47 7.45
CA PHE A 165 0.70 -5.94 7.35
C PHE A 165 -0.56 -6.43 6.63
N PHE A 166 -1.54 -5.57 6.38
CA PHE A 166 -2.74 -5.93 5.61
C PHE A 166 -2.45 -6.58 4.25
N PRO A 167 -1.39 -6.21 3.50
CA PRO A 167 -1.00 -6.86 2.26
C PRO A 167 -0.72 -8.36 2.37
N ILE A 168 -0.45 -8.90 3.56
CA ILE A 168 -0.30 -10.36 3.77
C ILE A 168 -1.59 -11.08 3.37
N VAL A 169 -2.75 -10.53 3.68
CA VAL A 169 -4.04 -11.08 3.29
C VAL A 169 -4.15 -11.11 1.76
N SER A 170 -3.79 -10.00 1.10
CA SER A 170 -3.79 -9.91 -0.36
C SER A 170 -2.77 -10.85 -1.00
N PHE A 171 -1.63 -11.06 -0.36
CA PHE A 171 -0.60 -11.99 -0.81
C PHE A 171 -1.13 -13.44 -0.81
N VAL A 172 -1.79 -13.86 0.27
CA VAL A 172 -2.41 -15.21 0.36
C VAL A 172 -3.44 -15.40 -0.74
N PHE A 173 -4.31 -14.41 -1.00
CA PHE A 173 -5.27 -14.48 -2.11
C PHE A 173 -4.58 -14.47 -3.48
N SER A 174 -3.46 -13.75 -3.65
CA SER A 174 -2.71 -13.72 -4.91
C SER A 174 -2.09 -15.07 -5.25
N LEU A 175 -1.70 -15.89 -4.26
CA LEU A 175 -1.23 -17.26 -4.47
C LEU A 175 -2.31 -18.14 -5.12
N SER A 176 -3.57 -17.93 -4.77
CA SER A 176 -4.68 -18.63 -5.40
C SER A 176 -4.90 -18.23 -6.87
N LEU A 177 -4.41 -17.06 -7.29
CA LEU A 177 -4.48 -16.61 -8.69
C LEU A 177 -3.43 -17.27 -9.59
N ILE A 178 -2.39 -17.88 -9.01
CA ILE A 178 -1.33 -18.61 -9.76
C ILE A 178 -1.86 -19.91 -10.36
N HIS A 179 -2.83 -20.52 -9.71
CA HIS A 179 -3.38 -21.83 -10.10
C HIS A 179 -4.54 -21.76 -11.11
N ILE A 180 -4.78 -20.55 -11.68
CA ILE A 180 -5.84 -20.28 -12.65
C ILE A 180 -5.25 -19.76 -13.95
#